data_2cbbaaca8aa7579be86391722fafa353
#
_entry.id   2cbbaaca8aa7579be86391722fafa353
#
_cell.length_a   1.000
_cell.length_b   1.000
_cell.length_c   1.000
_cell.angle_alpha   90.00
_cell.angle_beta   90.00
_cell.angle_gamma   90.00
#
_symmetry.space_group_name_H-M   'P 1'
#
loop_
_entity.id
_entity.type
_entity.pdbx_description
1 polymer ?
#
loop_
_entity_poly.entity_id
_entity_poly.type
_entity_poly.pdbx_seq_one_letter_code
_entity_poly.pdbx_strand_id
1 'polypeptide(L)'
;CPTAYKTWRDYIQNCSNGSTGDDWHFSQEDVLCSLMWGTQVMQRLAREIRTAENTIVQAEKMASYAKLYRGEKWPMDSIDEAWRTLMLSQHHDCWIVPYNRLNGGKTWAETVTDWTRNTNQKSQRVIDQSLKLMAGQRRGNKIWVFNTLAVEREELVSVEVPSSWKGKDWIAVDNRGVESPTQWIDEGEVTKLLFRAKVPSTGFATYTFQESTSRTKATFCFERMHDGRCRLESDLYSLVLNPSKGGAVESLKVRFLQDRELVDLGNGRSFNELRGFFIEKNSFLSSTEQPATIRLIEQGPLLMKVCVQGKIGVHPFVQTIQLAQGEPRIDMHIKIDW
;
A
#
# COMPACT_ATOMS: atom_id res chain seq x y z
N CYS A 1 22.39 -27.35 42.13
CA CYS A 1 23.05 -26.04 42.08
C CYS A 1 21.99 -24.97 42.34
N PRO A 2 22.28 -23.99 43.22
CA PRO A 2 21.39 -22.87 43.39
C PRO A 2 21.32 -22.05 42.10
N THR A 3 20.11 -21.81 41.64
CA THR A 3 19.83 -20.93 40.50
C THR A 3 19.23 -19.64 41.00
N ALA A 4 19.62 -18.52 40.41
CA ALA A 4 19.05 -17.20 40.69
C ALA A 4 18.46 -16.62 39.44
N TYR A 5 17.27 -15.99 39.57
CA TYR A 5 16.69 -15.22 38.47
C TYR A 5 17.48 -13.93 38.26
N LYS A 6 17.90 -13.70 37.05
CA LYS A 6 18.69 -12.53 36.62
C LYS A 6 18.08 -11.87 35.40
N THR A 7 18.25 -10.56 35.29
CA THR A 7 17.99 -9.88 34.01
C THR A 7 19.11 -10.17 33.03
N TRP A 8 18.86 -10.06 31.72
CA TRP A 8 19.89 -10.16 30.71
C TRP A 8 21.07 -9.20 30.96
N ARG A 9 20.75 -7.96 31.38
CA ARG A 9 21.77 -6.97 31.73
C ARG A 9 22.66 -7.44 32.87
N ASP A 10 22.07 -7.94 33.95
CA ASP A 10 22.82 -8.42 35.11
C ASP A 10 23.66 -9.66 34.78
N TYR A 11 23.13 -10.57 33.98
CA TYR A 11 23.87 -11.72 33.46
C TYR A 11 25.09 -11.29 32.63
N ILE A 12 24.90 -10.41 31.65
CA ILE A 12 25.98 -9.94 30.76
C ILE A 12 27.04 -9.19 31.58
N GLN A 13 26.63 -8.31 32.51
CA GLN A 13 27.58 -7.49 33.30
C GLN A 13 28.32 -8.26 34.37
N ASN A 14 27.68 -9.25 35.01
CA ASN A 14 28.19 -9.87 36.24
C ASN A 14 28.51 -11.37 36.11
N CYS A 15 28.06 -12.05 35.06
CA CYS A 15 28.24 -13.48 34.92
C CYS A 15 29.01 -13.88 33.65
N SER A 16 28.91 -13.13 32.56
CA SER A 16 29.57 -13.50 31.30
C SER A 16 31.03 -13.10 31.19
N ASN A 17 31.58 -12.35 32.15
CA ASN A 17 32.95 -11.83 32.20
C ASN A 17 33.46 -11.09 30.94
N GLY A 18 32.63 -10.89 29.95
CA GLY A 18 32.93 -10.15 28.70
C GLY A 18 34.10 -10.71 27.85
N SER A 19 34.56 -11.92 28.17
CA SER A 19 35.91 -12.35 27.71
C SER A 19 35.90 -13.32 26.53
N THR A 20 34.78 -13.76 26.00
CA THR A 20 34.77 -14.86 25.02
C THR A 20 33.60 -14.80 24.03
N GLY A 21 33.19 -13.63 23.64
CA GLY A 21 32.22 -13.51 22.53
C GLY A 21 32.95 -13.30 21.23
N ASP A 22 32.70 -14.15 20.25
CA ASP A 22 33.03 -13.79 18.89
C ASP A 22 32.16 -12.58 18.48
N ASP A 23 32.74 -11.64 17.76
CA ASP A 23 31.97 -10.54 17.17
C ASP A 23 31.16 -11.09 16.00
N TRP A 24 29.85 -11.15 16.19
CA TRP A 24 28.93 -11.61 15.16
C TRP A 24 28.34 -10.40 14.41
N HIS A 25 28.60 -10.32 13.12
CA HIS A 25 28.04 -9.33 12.24
C HIS A 25 26.97 -9.99 11.37
N PHE A 26 25.69 -9.66 11.60
CA PHE A 26 24.58 -10.13 10.79
C PHE A 26 24.22 -9.07 9.75
N SER A 27 24.27 -9.45 8.50
CA SER A 27 23.67 -8.68 7.41
C SER A 27 22.19 -8.99 7.27
N GLN A 28 21.47 -8.18 6.50
CA GLN A 28 20.09 -8.48 6.14
C GLN A 28 19.99 -9.83 5.40
N GLU A 29 20.99 -10.16 4.59
CA GLU A 29 21.07 -11.41 3.84
C GLU A 29 21.19 -12.63 4.76
N ASP A 30 21.98 -12.54 5.83
CA ASP A 30 22.10 -13.62 6.81
C ASP A 30 20.77 -13.93 7.49
N VAL A 31 20.03 -12.89 7.86
CA VAL A 31 18.70 -13.03 8.47
C VAL A 31 17.71 -13.64 7.48
N LEU A 32 17.71 -13.17 6.22
CA LEU A 32 16.83 -13.71 5.18
C LEU A 32 17.08 -15.18 4.87
N CYS A 33 18.37 -15.60 4.86
CA CYS A 33 18.72 -16.99 4.58
C CYS A 33 18.49 -17.94 5.76
N SER A 34 18.51 -17.44 7.00
CA SER A 34 18.47 -18.27 8.20
C SER A 34 17.13 -18.29 8.93
N LEU A 35 16.28 -17.29 8.76
CA LEU A 35 15.01 -17.13 9.51
C LEU A 35 13.81 -16.95 8.58
N MET A 36 13.53 -17.94 7.74
CA MET A 36 12.37 -17.94 6.84
C MET A 36 11.09 -18.37 7.56
N TRP A 37 10.58 -17.52 8.46
CA TRP A 37 9.38 -17.79 9.23
C TRP A 37 8.13 -17.17 8.58
N GLY A 38 6.98 -17.60 9.07
CA GLY A 38 5.63 -17.35 8.61
C GLY A 38 5.35 -16.09 7.79
N THR A 39 5.71 -14.90 8.28
CA THR A 39 5.46 -13.65 7.56
C THR A 39 6.25 -13.52 6.26
N GLN A 40 7.41 -14.10 6.16
CA GLN A 40 8.23 -14.12 4.95
C GLN A 40 7.70 -15.13 3.93
N VAL A 41 7.22 -16.29 4.39
CA VAL A 41 6.66 -17.33 3.55
C VAL A 41 5.22 -17.01 3.13
N MET A 42 4.48 -16.34 4.00
CA MET A 42 3.04 -16.06 3.83
C MET A 42 2.73 -14.58 3.66
N GLN A 43 3.53 -13.84 2.92
CA GLN A 43 3.40 -12.39 2.73
C GLN A 43 2.01 -11.94 2.27
N ARG A 44 1.36 -12.74 1.41
CA ARG A 44 -0.01 -12.44 0.98
C ARG A 44 -0.98 -12.43 2.17
N LEU A 45 -0.90 -13.45 3.02
CA LEU A 45 -1.77 -13.57 4.18
C LEU A 45 -1.44 -12.47 5.21
N ALA A 46 -0.17 -12.15 5.42
CA ALA A 46 0.24 -11.04 6.28
C ALA A 46 -0.39 -9.70 5.85
N ARG A 47 -0.40 -9.43 4.55
CA ARG A 47 -1.05 -8.23 3.99
C ARG A 47 -2.57 -8.25 4.18
N GLU A 48 -3.20 -9.40 3.99
CA GLU A 48 -4.65 -9.55 4.18
C GLU A 48 -5.06 -9.35 5.64
N ILE A 49 -4.25 -9.83 6.60
CA ILE A 49 -4.46 -9.59 8.04
C ILE A 49 -4.27 -8.12 8.40
N ARG A 50 -3.24 -7.46 7.87
CA ARG A 50 -3.06 -6.01 8.07
C ARG A 50 -4.24 -5.21 7.51
N THR A 51 -4.79 -5.64 6.38
CA THR A 51 -6.03 -5.05 5.83
C THR A 51 -7.20 -5.27 6.79
N ALA A 52 -7.36 -6.49 7.33
CA ALA A 52 -8.42 -6.82 8.28
C ALA A 52 -8.33 -5.96 9.56
N GLU A 53 -7.14 -5.76 10.10
CA GLU A 53 -6.88 -4.89 11.25
C GLU A 53 -7.34 -3.44 10.98
N ASN A 54 -6.97 -2.89 9.84
CA ASN A 54 -7.40 -1.54 9.47
C ASN A 54 -8.91 -1.46 9.23
N THR A 55 -9.50 -2.47 8.61
CA THR A 55 -10.92 -2.48 8.25
C THR A 55 -11.82 -2.58 9.49
N ILE A 56 -11.45 -3.37 10.51
CA ILE A 56 -12.25 -3.46 11.74
C ILE A 56 -12.23 -2.14 12.53
N VAL A 57 -11.08 -1.46 12.60
CA VAL A 57 -10.99 -0.14 13.23
C VAL A 57 -11.85 0.89 12.50
N GLN A 58 -11.90 0.84 11.16
CA GLN A 58 -12.79 1.67 10.37
C GLN A 58 -14.26 1.32 10.63
N ALA A 59 -14.60 0.03 10.74
CA ALA A 59 -15.95 -0.44 11.02
C ALA A 59 -16.48 0.10 12.35
N GLU A 60 -15.68 0.05 13.42
CA GLU A 60 -16.05 0.60 14.72
C GLU A 60 -16.30 2.12 14.65
N LYS A 61 -15.42 2.85 13.96
CA LYS A 61 -15.59 4.32 13.80
C LYS A 61 -16.84 4.66 12.99
N MET A 62 -17.10 3.93 11.90
CA MET A 62 -18.30 4.15 11.10
C MET A 62 -19.58 3.76 11.84
N ALA A 63 -19.58 2.67 12.61
CA ALA A 63 -20.67 2.29 13.49
C ALA A 63 -20.93 3.36 14.58
N SER A 64 -19.85 3.96 15.11
CA SER A 64 -19.96 5.07 16.08
C SER A 64 -20.65 6.28 15.46
N TYR A 65 -20.32 6.64 14.22
CA TYR A 65 -21.03 7.73 13.51
C TYR A 65 -22.50 7.40 13.30
N ALA A 66 -22.81 6.18 12.83
CA ALA A 66 -24.21 5.76 12.65
C ALA A 66 -25.00 5.80 13.96
N LYS A 67 -24.38 5.37 15.07
CA LYS A 67 -24.99 5.44 16.40
C LYS A 67 -25.22 6.88 16.87
N LEU A 68 -24.21 7.76 16.76
CA LEU A 68 -24.27 9.14 17.26
C LEU A 68 -25.21 10.02 16.43
N TYR A 69 -25.18 9.90 15.10
CA TYR A 69 -25.92 10.80 14.22
C TYR A 69 -27.27 10.26 13.74
N ARG A 70 -27.51 8.95 13.84
CA ARG A 70 -28.73 8.28 13.36
C ARG A 70 -29.43 7.45 14.43
N GLY A 71 -28.87 7.35 15.64
CA GLY A 71 -29.44 6.54 16.71
C GLY A 71 -29.38 5.02 16.46
N GLU A 72 -28.51 4.57 15.54
CA GLU A 72 -28.42 3.16 15.16
C GLU A 72 -27.92 2.31 16.32
N LYS A 73 -28.40 1.08 16.39
CA LYS A 73 -27.93 0.11 17.39
C LYS A 73 -26.49 -0.31 17.10
N TRP A 74 -25.67 -0.37 18.15
CA TRP A 74 -24.30 -0.87 18.05
C TRP A 74 -24.27 -2.33 17.59
N PRO A 75 -23.52 -2.69 16.53
CA PRO A 75 -23.51 -4.04 15.96
C PRO A 75 -22.56 -4.97 16.73
N MET A 76 -22.86 -5.19 18.04
CA MET A 76 -21.99 -5.89 19.00
C MET A 76 -21.51 -7.25 18.47
N ASP A 77 -22.41 -8.12 18.06
CA ASP A 77 -22.07 -9.49 17.67
C ASP A 77 -21.12 -9.53 16.47
N SER A 78 -21.31 -8.62 15.50
CA SER A 78 -20.45 -8.54 14.32
C SER A 78 -19.05 -8.02 14.66
N ILE A 79 -18.97 -7.02 15.53
CA ILE A 79 -17.69 -6.42 15.94
C ILE A 79 -16.93 -7.39 16.83
N ASP A 80 -17.58 -8.01 17.82
CA ASP A 80 -16.93 -8.98 18.73
C ASP A 80 -16.39 -10.19 17.99
N GLU A 81 -17.16 -10.73 17.06
CA GLU A 81 -16.71 -11.87 16.24
C GLU A 81 -15.54 -11.47 15.31
N ALA A 82 -15.59 -10.28 14.72
CA ALA A 82 -14.52 -9.77 13.87
C ALA A 82 -13.22 -9.57 14.67
N TRP A 83 -13.29 -9.00 15.87
CA TRP A 83 -12.12 -8.86 16.76
C TRP A 83 -11.55 -10.21 17.18
N ARG A 84 -12.43 -11.16 17.57
CA ARG A 84 -11.99 -12.50 17.96
C ARG A 84 -11.22 -13.18 16.84
N THR A 85 -11.74 -13.17 15.62
CA THR A 85 -11.08 -13.82 14.48
C THR A 85 -9.81 -13.08 14.03
N LEU A 86 -9.75 -11.75 14.19
CA LEU A 86 -8.52 -11.00 13.97
C LEU A 86 -7.42 -11.40 14.97
N MET A 87 -7.72 -11.39 16.26
CA MET A 87 -6.74 -11.76 17.30
C MET A 87 -6.24 -13.20 17.13
N LEU A 88 -7.12 -14.14 16.77
CA LEU A 88 -6.73 -15.51 16.47
C LEU A 88 -5.82 -15.57 15.22
N SER A 89 -6.12 -14.80 14.19
CA SER A 89 -5.32 -14.78 12.96
C SER A 89 -3.91 -14.18 13.16
N GLN A 90 -3.72 -13.37 14.20
CA GLN A 90 -2.44 -12.74 14.56
C GLN A 90 -1.61 -13.56 15.55
N HIS A 91 -2.09 -14.73 15.98
CA HIS A 91 -1.36 -15.58 16.93
C HIS A 91 -0.08 -16.12 16.28
N HIS A 92 1.08 -15.84 16.89
CA HIS A 92 2.39 -16.14 16.31
C HIS A 92 2.62 -17.61 15.98
N ASP A 93 2.09 -18.55 16.77
CA ASP A 93 2.27 -19.99 16.51
C ASP A 93 1.63 -20.44 15.20
N CYS A 94 0.55 -19.80 14.78
CA CYS A 94 -0.05 -20.08 13.46
C CYS A 94 0.89 -19.72 12.30
N TRP A 95 1.83 -18.80 12.54
CA TRP A 95 2.79 -18.32 11.56
C TRP A 95 4.12 -19.08 11.57
N ILE A 96 4.49 -19.64 12.73
CA ILE A 96 5.73 -20.44 12.88
C ILE A 96 5.60 -21.79 12.18
N VAL A 97 4.42 -22.39 12.26
CA VAL A 97 4.15 -23.72 11.70
C VAL A 97 2.94 -23.72 10.75
N PRO A 98 2.95 -22.88 9.70
CA PRO A 98 1.76 -22.63 8.87
C PRO A 98 1.25 -23.86 8.13
N TYR A 99 2.11 -24.84 7.89
CA TYR A 99 1.78 -26.08 7.16
C TYR A 99 1.31 -27.22 8.05
N ASN A 100 1.46 -27.08 9.38
CA ASN A 100 0.96 -28.09 10.30
C ASN A 100 -0.58 -28.13 10.27
N ARG A 101 -1.13 -29.33 10.41
CA ARG A 101 -2.57 -29.57 10.38
C ARG A 101 -3.17 -29.65 11.77
N LEU A 102 -4.32 -29.02 11.96
CA LEU A 102 -5.13 -29.14 13.14
C LEU A 102 -5.90 -30.46 13.10
N ASN A 103 -5.54 -31.41 13.97
CA ASN A 103 -6.24 -32.69 14.10
C ASN A 103 -6.50 -33.40 12.76
N GLY A 104 -5.53 -33.36 11.83
CA GLY A 104 -5.66 -33.96 10.51
C GLY A 104 -6.54 -33.17 9.51
N GLY A 105 -7.13 -32.04 9.92
CA GLY A 105 -7.96 -31.16 9.10
C GLY A 105 -7.17 -30.10 8.34
N LYS A 106 -7.65 -28.85 8.38
CA LYS A 106 -7.02 -27.69 7.74
C LYS A 106 -5.64 -27.41 8.33
N THR A 107 -4.77 -26.87 7.50
CA THR A 107 -3.51 -26.28 7.95
C THR A 107 -3.74 -25.00 8.76
N TRP A 108 -2.75 -24.57 9.52
CA TRP A 108 -2.83 -23.26 10.19
C TRP A 108 -3.00 -22.12 9.19
N ALA A 109 -2.30 -22.17 8.04
CA ALA A 109 -2.45 -21.16 6.99
C ALA A 109 -3.88 -21.07 6.45
N GLU A 110 -4.55 -22.20 6.19
CA GLU A 110 -5.95 -22.24 5.75
C GLU A 110 -6.88 -21.71 6.84
N THR A 111 -6.65 -22.07 8.09
CA THR A 111 -7.46 -21.62 9.22
C THR A 111 -7.33 -20.11 9.43
N VAL A 112 -6.10 -19.58 9.40
CA VAL A 112 -5.83 -18.13 9.49
C VAL A 112 -6.47 -17.37 8.32
N THR A 113 -6.46 -17.96 7.12
CA THR A 113 -7.14 -17.38 5.95
C THR A 113 -8.65 -17.27 6.19
N ASP A 114 -9.27 -18.30 6.76
CA ASP A 114 -10.71 -18.27 7.05
C ASP A 114 -11.05 -17.23 8.14
N TRP A 115 -10.26 -17.13 9.19
CA TRP A 115 -10.45 -16.11 10.24
C TRP A 115 -10.30 -14.70 9.67
N THR A 116 -9.26 -14.46 8.86
CA THR A 116 -9.03 -13.17 8.22
C THR A 116 -10.18 -12.78 7.30
N ARG A 117 -10.67 -13.74 6.51
CA ARG A 117 -11.85 -13.53 5.65
C ARG A 117 -13.09 -13.18 6.46
N ASN A 118 -13.34 -13.88 7.58
CA ASN A 118 -14.47 -13.59 8.46
C ASN A 118 -14.38 -12.16 9.03
N THR A 119 -13.20 -11.77 9.55
CA THR A 119 -12.95 -10.40 10.03
C THR A 119 -13.29 -9.38 8.96
N ASN A 120 -12.74 -9.53 7.75
CA ASN A 120 -12.98 -8.60 6.64
C ASN A 120 -14.45 -8.53 6.24
N GLN A 121 -15.14 -9.66 6.14
CA GLN A 121 -16.56 -9.70 5.75
C GLN A 121 -17.46 -9.03 6.79
N LYS A 122 -17.24 -9.30 8.08
CA LYS A 122 -18.04 -8.70 9.17
C LYS A 122 -17.79 -7.19 9.23
N SER A 123 -16.54 -6.78 9.20
CA SER A 123 -16.16 -5.36 9.24
C SER A 123 -16.70 -4.59 8.04
N GLN A 124 -16.59 -5.15 6.83
CA GLN A 124 -17.09 -4.50 5.62
C GLN A 124 -18.61 -4.33 5.65
N ARG A 125 -19.36 -5.34 6.13
CA ARG A 125 -20.82 -5.23 6.29
C ARG A 125 -21.20 -4.08 7.24
N VAL A 126 -20.48 -3.94 8.35
CA VAL A 126 -20.71 -2.83 9.29
C VAL A 126 -20.42 -1.48 8.63
N ILE A 127 -19.34 -1.36 7.89
CA ILE A 127 -19.00 -0.14 7.14
C ILE A 127 -20.12 0.18 6.13
N ASP A 128 -20.51 -0.78 5.30
CA ASP A 128 -21.52 -0.57 4.25
C ASP A 128 -22.88 -0.17 4.81
N GLN A 129 -23.30 -0.79 5.91
CA GLN A 129 -24.53 -0.44 6.61
C GLN A 129 -24.46 0.99 7.18
N SER A 130 -23.36 1.31 7.84
CA SER A 130 -23.13 2.64 8.41
C SER A 130 -23.09 3.72 7.33
N LEU A 131 -22.42 3.48 6.20
CA LEU A 131 -22.40 4.40 5.06
C LEU A 131 -23.79 4.63 4.48
N LYS A 132 -24.61 3.58 4.30
CA LYS A 132 -26.00 3.69 3.84
C LYS A 132 -26.85 4.56 4.76
N LEU A 133 -26.69 4.38 6.07
CA LEU A 133 -27.41 5.17 7.07
C LEU A 133 -26.97 6.64 7.07
N MET A 134 -25.68 6.90 6.96
CA MET A 134 -25.10 8.24 7.00
C MET A 134 -25.38 9.03 5.71
N ALA A 135 -25.12 8.45 4.55
CA ALA A 135 -25.24 9.12 3.27
C ALA A 135 -26.67 9.11 2.71
N GLY A 136 -27.53 8.21 3.19
CA GLY A 136 -28.85 7.97 2.63
C GLY A 136 -28.80 7.31 1.25
N GLN A 137 -29.89 7.43 0.49
CA GLN A 137 -29.91 6.96 -0.90
C GLN A 137 -29.02 7.84 -1.79
N ARG A 138 -28.21 7.23 -2.64
CA ARG A 138 -27.41 7.92 -3.65
C ARG A 138 -28.34 8.73 -4.58
N ARG A 139 -28.18 10.05 -4.59
CA ARG A 139 -28.95 10.94 -5.47
C ARG A 139 -28.01 11.59 -6.49
N GLY A 140 -28.21 11.24 -7.75
CA GLY A 140 -27.50 11.89 -8.87
C GLY A 140 -25.98 11.73 -8.82
N ASN A 141 -25.29 12.84 -9.01
CA ASN A 141 -23.83 12.97 -9.11
C ASN A 141 -23.14 13.40 -7.79
N LYS A 142 -23.84 13.32 -6.66
CA LYS A 142 -23.32 13.68 -5.33
C LYS A 142 -22.70 12.46 -4.64
N ILE A 143 -21.51 12.65 -4.07
CA ILE A 143 -20.81 11.64 -3.28
C ILE A 143 -20.47 12.16 -1.89
N TRP A 144 -20.23 11.23 -0.97
CA TRP A 144 -19.80 11.48 0.40
C TRP A 144 -18.44 10.84 0.61
N VAL A 145 -17.49 11.60 1.15
CA VAL A 145 -16.17 11.11 1.52
C VAL A 145 -16.04 11.26 3.03
N PHE A 146 -15.74 10.15 3.71
CA PHE A 146 -15.60 10.09 5.16
C PHE A 146 -14.14 9.97 5.56
N ASN A 147 -13.75 10.72 6.58
CA ASN A 147 -12.45 10.63 7.22
C ASN A 147 -12.64 10.13 8.65
N THR A 148 -12.15 8.94 8.93
CA THR A 148 -12.22 8.31 10.25
C THR A 148 -11.00 8.60 11.13
N LEU A 149 -10.06 9.44 10.67
CA LEU A 149 -8.87 9.83 11.43
C LEU A 149 -9.08 11.15 12.16
N ALA A 150 -8.34 11.32 13.25
CA ALA A 150 -8.40 12.53 14.08
C ALA A 150 -7.66 13.75 13.50
N VAL A 151 -7.21 13.66 12.25
CA VAL A 151 -6.54 14.75 11.52
C VAL A 151 -7.29 15.04 10.22
N GLU A 152 -7.30 16.29 9.78
CA GLU A 152 -7.79 16.65 8.46
C GLU A 152 -6.96 15.93 7.39
N ARG A 153 -7.61 15.46 6.33
CA ARG A 153 -6.94 14.81 5.21
C ARG A 153 -7.28 15.49 3.89
N GLU A 154 -6.27 15.59 3.06
CA GLU A 154 -6.42 16.00 1.67
C GLU A 154 -5.73 14.94 0.81
N GLU A 155 -6.51 14.13 0.09
CA GLU A 155 -6.01 12.96 -0.64
C GLU A 155 -6.72 12.75 -1.97
N LEU A 156 -6.06 12.01 -2.85
CA LEU A 156 -6.69 11.53 -4.06
C LEU A 156 -7.68 10.41 -3.76
N VAL A 157 -8.91 10.59 -4.20
CA VAL A 157 -10.02 9.65 -4.03
C VAL A 157 -10.54 9.24 -5.40
N SER A 158 -10.67 7.94 -5.63
CA SER A 158 -11.30 7.40 -6.83
C SER A 158 -12.76 7.02 -6.56
N VAL A 159 -13.63 7.28 -7.51
CA VAL A 159 -15.05 6.94 -7.44
C VAL A 159 -15.52 6.27 -8.72
N GLU A 160 -16.29 5.21 -8.58
CA GLU A 160 -16.99 4.60 -9.72
C GLU A 160 -18.11 5.52 -10.20
N VAL A 161 -18.14 5.76 -11.49
CA VAL A 161 -19.13 6.62 -12.12
C VAL A 161 -19.81 5.89 -13.28
N PRO A 162 -21.04 6.34 -13.67
CA PRO A 162 -21.73 5.75 -14.81
C PRO A 162 -20.86 5.80 -16.09
N SER A 163 -20.87 4.72 -16.86
CA SER A 163 -20.14 4.66 -18.14
C SER A 163 -20.56 5.74 -19.15
N SER A 164 -21.77 6.26 -19.00
CA SER A 164 -22.28 7.41 -19.81
C SER A 164 -21.52 8.73 -19.58
N TRP A 165 -20.71 8.80 -18.53
CA TRP A 165 -19.87 9.96 -18.25
C TRP A 165 -18.56 9.93 -19.06
N LYS A 166 -18.18 8.79 -19.59
CA LYS A 166 -16.92 8.59 -20.34
C LYS A 166 -16.88 9.51 -21.57
N GLY A 167 -15.72 10.11 -21.80
CA GLY A 167 -15.50 11.01 -22.92
C GLY A 167 -15.86 12.48 -22.67
N LYS A 168 -16.33 12.81 -21.47
CA LYS A 168 -16.55 14.18 -21.04
C LYS A 168 -15.53 14.59 -19.98
N ASP A 169 -15.27 15.88 -19.87
CA ASP A 169 -14.47 16.44 -18.80
C ASP A 169 -15.37 16.80 -17.60
N TRP A 170 -14.89 16.48 -16.41
CA TRP A 170 -15.64 16.70 -15.16
C TRP A 170 -14.81 17.49 -14.17
N ILE A 171 -15.49 18.19 -13.26
CA ILE A 171 -14.92 18.76 -12.04
C ILE A 171 -15.69 18.24 -10.83
N ALA A 172 -14.98 18.09 -9.71
CA ALA A 172 -15.61 17.80 -8.43
C ALA A 172 -15.74 19.10 -7.63
N VAL A 173 -16.95 19.44 -7.21
CA VAL A 173 -17.24 20.68 -6.47
C VAL A 173 -17.65 20.32 -5.06
N ASP A 174 -16.95 20.86 -4.05
CA ASP A 174 -17.27 20.63 -2.64
C ASP A 174 -18.52 21.43 -2.20
N ASN A 175 -18.97 21.21 -0.96
CA ASN A 175 -20.13 21.89 -0.40
C ASN A 175 -19.93 23.40 -0.16
N ARG A 176 -18.72 23.93 -0.34
CA ARG A 176 -18.38 25.36 -0.26
C ARG A 176 -18.23 25.99 -1.65
N GLY A 177 -18.40 25.21 -2.71
CA GLY A 177 -18.21 25.64 -4.08
C GLY A 177 -16.77 25.62 -4.57
N VAL A 178 -15.86 24.98 -3.85
CA VAL A 178 -14.45 24.84 -4.28
C VAL A 178 -14.35 23.73 -5.32
N GLU A 179 -13.79 24.06 -6.47
CA GLU A 179 -13.61 23.16 -7.60
C GLU A 179 -12.28 22.37 -7.48
N SER A 180 -12.34 21.11 -7.78
CA SER A 180 -11.18 20.21 -7.89
C SER A 180 -11.17 19.56 -9.26
N PRO A 181 -10.04 19.53 -9.98
CA PRO A 181 -9.94 18.83 -11.24
C PRO A 181 -10.17 17.33 -11.05
N THR A 182 -10.60 16.68 -12.13
CA THR A 182 -10.74 15.23 -12.15
C THR A 182 -9.81 14.60 -13.19
N GLN A 183 -9.53 13.33 -13.01
CA GLN A 183 -8.78 12.52 -13.97
C GLN A 183 -9.46 11.16 -14.13
N TRP A 184 -9.66 10.76 -15.38
CA TRP A 184 -10.06 9.40 -15.71
C TRP A 184 -8.94 8.43 -15.35
N ILE A 185 -9.30 7.33 -14.68
CA ILE A 185 -8.38 6.21 -14.44
C ILE A 185 -9.01 4.94 -14.99
N ASP A 186 -8.17 4.12 -15.64
CA ASP A 186 -8.57 2.84 -16.21
C ASP A 186 -8.11 1.70 -15.29
N GLU A 187 -9.07 1.09 -14.60
CA GLU A 187 -8.84 -0.08 -13.76
C GLU A 187 -9.68 -1.27 -14.26
N GLY A 188 -9.46 -1.64 -15.50
CA GLY A 188 -10.18 -2.74 -16.17
C GLY A 188 -11.57 -2.35 -16.67
N GLU A 189 -12.62 -3.10 -16.29
CA GLU A 189 -13.98 -2.87 -16.80
C GLU A 189 -14.72 -1.70 -16.12
N VAL A 190 -14.17 -1.17 -15.04
CA VAL A 190 -14.83 -0.14 -14.22
C VAL A 190 -14.34 1.24 -14.59
N THR A 191 -15.29 2.13 -14.90
CA THR A 191 -15.02 3.54 -15.19
C THR A 191 -14.93 4.34 -13.88
N LYS A 192 -13.76 4.90 -13.59
CA LYS A 192 -13.52 5.68 -12.37
C LYS A 192 -13.05 7.09 -12.68
N LEU A 193 -13.46 8.02 -11.84
CA LEU A 193 -12.91 9.37 -11.75
C LEU A 193 -12.08 9.52 -10.48
N LEU A 194 -10.88 10.05 -10.62
CA LEU A 194 -10.00 10.48 -9.54
C LEU A 194 -10.18 11.96 -9.33
N PHE A 195 -10.19 12.41 -8.09
CA PHE A 195 -10.19 13.82 -7.70
C PHE A 195 -9.53 13.99 -6.33
N ARG A 196 -9.14 15.22 -5.98
CA ARG A 196 -8.57 15.52 -4.67
C ARG A 196 -9.70 15.89 -3.71
N ALA A 197 -9.83 15.13 -2.63
CA ALA A 197 -10.82 15.37 -1.58
C ALA A 197 -10.15 15.90 -0.32
N LYS A 198 -10.65 17.03 0.18
CA LYS A 198 -10.29 17.58 1.48
C LYS A 198 -11.39 17.27 2.47
N VAL A 199 -11.07 16.53 3.54
CA VAL A 199 -12.06 16.01 4.50
C VAL A 199 -11.61 16.33 5.92
N PRO A 200 -12.46 16.98 6.75
CA PRO A 200 -12.10 17.34 8.12
C PRO A 200 -11.81 16.10 8.98
N SER A 201 -11.12 16.31 10.09
CA SER A 201 -10.88 15.25 11.09
C SER A 201 -12.20 14.66 11.57
N THR A 202 -12.25 13.33 11.73
CA THR A 202 -13.43 12.60 12.25
C THR A 202 -14.75 13.09 11.66
N GLY A 203 -14.79 13.32 10.34
CA GLY A 203 -15.91 13.96 9.67
C GLY A 203 -16.13 13.47 8.24
N PHE A 204 -16.85 14.26 7.49
CA PHE A 204 -17.11 13.99 6.08
C PHE A 204 -17.14 15.28 5.26
N ALA A 205 -16.94 15.14 3.96
CA ALA A 205 -17.18 16.17 2.94
C ALA A 205 -18.08 15.61 1.84
N THR A 206 -18.83 16.49 1.18
CA THR A 206 -19.65 16.11 0.03
C THR A 206 -19.16 16.80 -1.22
N TYR A 207 -19.14 16.06 -2.32
CA TYR A 207 -18.73 16.53 -3.62
C TYR A 207 -19.84 16.27 -4.64
N THR A 208 -20.02 17.21 -5.56
CA THR A 208 -20.93 17.07 -6.69
C THR A 208 -20.12 17.15 -7.97
N PHE A 209 -20.25 16.16 -8.85
CA PHE A 209 -19.59 16.21 -10.16
C PHE A 209 -20.38 17.07 -11.13
N GLN A 210 -19.70 17.97 -11.83
CA GLN A 210 -20.26 18.83 -12.83
C GLN A 210 -19.47 18.66 -14.14
N GLU A 211 -20.17 18.67 -15.28
CA GLU A 211 -19.51 18.64 -16.58
C GLU A 211 -18.76 19.95 -16.79
N SER A 212 -17.49 19.86 -17.19
CA SER A 212 -16.61 21.00 -17.44
C SER A 212 -16.39 21.21 -18.92
N THR A 213 -16.35 22.46 -19.35
CA THR A 213 -15.96 22.84 -20.70
C THR A 213 -14.45 23.05 -20.84
N SER A 214 -13.72 23.04 -19.73
CA SER A 214 -12.29 23.28 -19.67
C SER A 214 -11.55 22.03 -19.20
N ARG A 215 -10.63 21.55 -20.03
CA ARG A 215 -9.74 20.42 -19.68
C ARG A 215 -8.54 20.92 -18.87
N THR A 216 -8.36 20.39 -17.68
CA THR A 216 -7.16 20.66 -16.88
C THR A 216 -5.94 20.01 -17.54
N LYS A 217 -4.87 20.80 -17.74
CA LYS A 217 -3.63 20.28 -18.35
C LYS A 217 -2.91 19.36 -17.35
N ALA A 218 -2.27 18.32 -17.90
CA ALA A 218 -1.35 17.49 -17.14
C ALA A 218 -0.13 18.29 -16.68
N THR A 219 0.25 18.12 -15.42
CA THR A 219 1.42 18.76 -14.79
C THR A 219 2.64 17.84 -14.75
N PHE A 220 2.45 16.60 -15.17
CA PHE A 220 3.51 15.59 -15.21
C PHE A 220 4.19 15.52 -16.56
N CYS A 221 5.48 15.15 -16.57
CA CYS A 221 6.23 14.88 -17.79
C CYS A 221 6.79 13.45 -17.74
N PHE A 222 6.55 12.70 -18.83
CA PHE A 222 7.21 11.44 -19.11
C PHE A 222 8.00 11.58 -20.40
N GLU A 223 9.31 11.40 -20.33
CA GLU A 223 10.22 11.56 -21.48
C GLU A 223 11.10 10.32 -21.63
N ARG A 224 11.25 9.86 -22.88
CA ARG A 224 12.30 8.91 -23.26
C ARG A 224 13.53 9.70 -23.71
N MET A 225 14.62 9.56 -22.99
CA MET A 225 15.87 10.23 -23.25
C MET A 225 16.60 9.57 -24.46
N HIS A 226 17.54 10.29 -25.09
CA HIS A 226 18.32 9.79 -26.22
C HIS A 226 19.15 8.53 -25.91
N ASP A 227 19.54 8.34 -24.65
CA ASP A 227 20.28 7.18 -24.17
C ASP A 227 19.38 6.00 -23.74
N GLY A 228 18.08 6.09 -24.02
CA GLY A 228 17.09 5.07 -23.73
C GLY A 228 16.52 5.09 -22.30
N ARG A 229 17.08 5.91 -21.40
CA ARG A 229 16.52 6.09 -20.05
C ARG A 229 15.17 6.80 -20.12
N CYS A 230 14.38 6.67 -19.06
CA CYS A 230 13.08 7.33 -18.93
C CYS A 230 13.11 8.33 -17.78
N ARG A 231 12.71 9.57 -18.05
CA ARG A 231 12.53 10.62 -17.05
C ARG A 231 11.07 10.77 -16.72
N LEU A 232 10.76 10.82 -15.42
CA LEU A 232 9.44 11.10 -14.87
C LEU A 232 9.54 12.36 -14.02
N GLU A 233 8.67 13.33 -14.27
CA GLU A 233 8.66 14.57 -13.50
C GLU A 233 7.27 14.89 -12.97
N SER A 234 7.22 15.34 -11.72
CA SER A 234 6.07 15.95 -11.08
C SER A 234 6.43 17.32 -10.53
N ASP A 235 5.51 17.95 -9.84
CA ASP A 235 5.74 19.17 -9.07
C ASP A 235 6.78 19.00 -7.93
N LEU A 236 6.88 17.79 -7.37
CA LEU A 236 7.74 17.51 -6.20
C LEU A 236 8.97 16.66 -6.52
N TYR A 237 8.95 15.87 -7.59
CA TYR A 237 9.99 14.88 -7.87
C TYR A 237 10.43 14.87 -9.34
N SER A 238 11.70 14.51 -9.54
CA SER A 238 12.24 14.11 -10.84
C SER A 238 12.97 12.78 -10.68
N LEU A 239 12.53 11.75 -11.40
CA LEU A 239 13.11 10.41 -11.40
C LEU A 239 13.69 10.09 -12.78
N VAL A 240 14.81 9.36 -12.78
CA VAL A 240 15.36 8.75 -14.00
C VAL A 240 15.44 7.24 -13.80
N LEU A 241 14.73 6.51 -14.64
CA LEU A 241 14.70 5.05 -14.68
C LEU A 241 15.58 4.52 -15.80
N ASN A 242 16.33 3.46 -15.53
CA ASN A 242 17.20 2.83 -16.53
C ASN A 242 16.63 1.48 -17.00
N PRO A 243 16.07 1.40 -18.22
CA PRO A 243 15.57 0.14 -18.77
C PRO A 243 16.64 -0.93 -18.90
N SER A 244 17.89 -0.60 -19.19
CA SER A 244 18.97 -1.59 -19.34
C SER A 244 19.42 -2.21 -18.02
N LYS A 245 19.02 -1.59 -16.89
CA LYS A 245 19.25 -2.06 -15.52
C LYS A 245 17.91 -2.43 -14.82
N GLY A 246 17.08 -3.21 -15.49
CA GLY A 246 15.83 -3.70 -14.89
C GLY A 246 14.82 -2.62 -14.50
N GLY A 247 14.95 -1.40 -15.01
CA GLY A 247 14.11 -0.27 -14.64
C GLY A 247 14.46 0.34 -13.28
N ALA A 248 15.64 0.05 -12.74
CA ALA A 248 16.13 0.66 -11.50
C ALA A 248 16.19 2.20 -11.61
N VAL A 249 16.04 2.88 -10.48
CA VAL A 249 16.11 4.33 -10.37
C VAL A 249 17.56 4.76 -10.27
N GLU A 250 18.05 5.54 -11.25
CA GLU A 250 19.42 6.09 -11.26
C GLU A 250 19.53 7.50 -10.71
N SER A 251 18.40 8.22 -10.67
CA SER A 251 18.34 9.55 -10.06
C SER A 251 16.95 9.75 -9.46
N LEU A 252 16.90 10.28 -8.26
CA LEU A 252 15.70 10.73 -7.58
C LEU A 252 15.97 12.08 -6.96
N LYS A 253 15.52 13.14 -7.62
CA LYS A 253 15.64 14.50 -7.11
C LYS A 253 14.36 14.96 -6.44
N VAL A 254 14.52 15.59 -5.29
CA VAL A 254 13.41 16.14 -4.50
C VAL A 254 13.41 17.66 -4.65
N ARG A 255 12.42 18.21 -5.38
CA ARG A 255 12.36 19.62 -5.76
C ARG A 255 12.23 20.57 -4.57
N PHE A 256 11.40 20.22 -3.57
CA PHE A 256 11.24 21.02 -2.35
C PHE A 256 12.45 20.97 -1.40
N LEU A 257 13.45 20.14 -1.72
CA LEU A 257 14.77 20.12 -1.07
C LEU A 257 15.86 20.67 -2.01
N GLN A 258 15.53 21.64 -2.84
CA GLN A 258 16.45 22.30 -3.79
C GLN A 258 17.06 21.31 -4.81
N ASP A 259 16.25 20.42 -5.36
CA ASP A 259 16.63 19.36 -6.31
C ASP A 259 17.72 18.42 -5.76
N ARG A 260 17.70 18.22 -4.44
CA ARG A 260 18.63 17.29 -3.78
C ARG A 260 18.50 15.89 -4.35
N GLU A 261 19.64 15.35 -4.81
CA GLU A 261 19.73 13.96 -5.25
C GLU A 261 19.72 13.02 -4.04
N LEU A 262 18.87 12.00 -4.08
CA LEU A 262 18.75 10.98 -3.02
C LEU A 262 19.35 9.64 -3.39
N VAL A 263 19.69 9.42 -4.67
CA VAL A 263 20.28 8.16 -5.11
C VAL A 263 21.79 8.23 -5.05
N ASP A 264 22.38 7.34 -4.25
CA ASP A 264 23.83 7.13 -4.21
C ASP A 264 24.16 5.86 -5.03
N LEU A 265 24.89 6.04 -6.12
CA LEU A 265 25.34 4.95 -6.98
C LEU A 265 26.73 4.41 -6.57
N GLY A 266 27.36 4.99 -5.56
CA GLY A 266 28.74 4.66 -5.13
C GLY A 266 28.87 3.36 -4.36
N ASN A 267 27.78 2.79 -3.89
CA ASN A 267 27.76 1.59 -3.03
C ASN A 267 27.61 0.27 -3.79
N GLY A 268 27.62 0.28 -5.13
CA GLY A 268 27.46 -0.91 -5.98
C GLY A 268 26.04 -1.47 -6.04
N ARG A 269 25.05 -0.78 -5.45
CA ARG A 269 23.62 -1.11 -5.50
C ARG A 269 22.85 -0.06 -6.30
N SER A 270 21.74 -0.48 -6.87
CA SER A 270 20.80 0.44 -7.54
C SER A 270 19.60 0.70 -6.66
N PHE A 271 19.14 1.95 -6.64
CA PHE A 271 17.90 2.27 -5.91
C PHE A 271 16.70 1.59 -6.58
N ASN A 272 15.84 0.99 -5.75
CA ASN A 272 14.69 0.20 -6.21
C ASN A 272 15.08 -1.08 -7.00
N GLU A 273 16.26 -1.63 -6.74
CA GLU A 273 16.71 -2.92 -7.23
C GLU A 273 15.92 -4.03 -6.52
N LEU A 274 15.41 -4.99 -7.29
CA LEU A 274 14.87 -6.24 -6.74
C LEU A 274 15.99 -7.25 -6.65
N ARG A 275 16.17 -7.85 -5.48
CA ARG A 275 17.22 -8.83 -5.25
C ARG A 275 16.68 -10.03 -4.47
N GLY A 276 17.09 -11.24 -4.88
CA GLY A 276 16.71 -12.48 -4.23
C GLY A 276 17.88 -13.44 -4.16
N PHE A 277 17.94 -14.24 -3.10
CA PHE A 277 18.87 -15.36 -3.01
C PHE A 277 18.24 -16.59 -3.66
N PHE A 278 18.93 -17.13 -4.66
CA PHE A 278 18.48 -18.30 -5.40
C PHE A 278 19.24 -19.53 -4.89
N ILE A 279 18.56 -20.36 -4.12
CA ILE A 279 19.14 -21.53 -3.44
C ILE A 279 19.80 -22.47 -4.45
N GLU A 280 19.14 -22.71 -5.59
CA GLU A 280 19.66 -23.60 -6.64
C GLU A 280 20.99 -23.12 -7.24
N LYS A 281 21.21 -21.80 -7.23
CA LYS A 281 22.45 -21.18 -7.73
C LYS A 281 23.43 -20.82 -6.62
N ASN A 282 23.00 -20.96 -5.37
CA ASN A 282 23.73 -20.52 -4.18
C ASN A 282 24.27 -19.07 -4.32
N SER A 283 23.45 -18.17 -4.87
CA SER A 283 23.84 -16.79 -5.16
C SER A 283 22.66 -15.84 -5.18
N PHE A 284 22.97 -14.57 -4.94
CA PHE A 284 22.01 -13.50 -5.17
C PHE A 284 21.94 -13.16 -6.65
N LEU A 285 20.71 -13.00 -7.16
CA LEU A 285 20.45 -12.41 -8.45
C LEU A 285 19.73 -11.08 -8.29
N SER A 286 19.91 -10.19 -9.26
CA SER A 286 19.36 -8.86 -9.28
C SER A 286 18.50 -8.61 -10.52
N SER A 287 17.45 -7.80 -10.37
CA SER A 287 16.69 -7.29 -11.50
C SER A 287 17.53 -6.43 -12.45
N THR A 288 18.63 -5.87 -11.95
CA THR A 288 19.53 -5.02 -12.74
C THR A 288 20.40 -5.79 -13.75
N GLU A 289 20.44 -7.12 -13.66
CA GLU A 289 21.19 -7.99 -14.57
C GLU A 289 20.49 -8.16 -15.93
N GLN A 290 19.23 -7.76 -16.06
CA GLN A 290 18.43 -7.93 -17.26
C GLN A 290 17.70 -6.63 -17.63
N PRO A 291 17.45 -6.38 -18.91
CA PRO A 291 16.68 -5.20 -19.31
C PRO A 291 15.20 -5.34 -18.95
N ALA A 292 14.55 -4.20 -18.74
CA ALA A 292 13.12 -4.07 -18.52
C ALA A 292 12.48 -3.16 -19.57
N THR A 293 11.18 -3.33 -19.77
CA THR A 293 10.36 -2.42 -20.57
C THR A 293 9.67 -1.42 -19.66
N ILE A 294 9.73 -0.14 -20.00
CA ILE A 294 9.05 0.93 -19.27
C ILE A 294 7.98 1.54 -20.18
N ARG A 295 6.74 1.62 -19.68
CA ARG A 295 5.60 2.19 -20.41
C ARG A 295 4.84 3.17 -19.53
N LEU A 296 4.46 4.30 -20.12
CA LEU A 296 3.49 5.21 -19.55
C LEU A 296 2.11 4.54 -19.56
N ILE A 297 1.44 4.44 -18.41
CA ILE A 297 0.10 3.87 -18.26
C ILE A 297 -0.94 4.98 -18.18
N GLU A 298 -0.68 5.99 -17.35
CA GLU A 298 -1.59 7.10 -17.12
C GLU A 298 -0.81 8.40 -16.99
N GLN A 299 -1.37 9.48 -17.54
CA GLN A 299 -0.86 10.84 -17.37
C GLN A 299 -2.02 11.82 -17.45
N GLY A 300 -2.25 12.53 -16.36
CA GLY A 300 -3.31 13.52 -16.25
C GLY A 300 -2.94 14.66 -15.32
N PRO A 301 -3.89 15.48 -14.90
CA PRO A 301 -3.61 16.60 -14.00
C PRO A 301 -3.29 16.19 -12.55
N LEU A 302 -3.72 15.00 -12.11
CA LEU A 302 -3.62 14.57 -10.72
C LEU A 302 -2.63 13.44 -10.48
N LEU A 303 -2.38 12.63 -11.51
CA LEU A 303 -1.64 11.39 -11.39
C LEU A 303 -0.89 11.07 -12.67
N MET A 304 0.35 10.59 -12.51
CA MET A 304 1.08 9.86 -13.53
C MET A 304 1.45 8.48 -13.02
N LYS A 305 1.27 7.46 -13.86
CA LYS A 305 1.61 6.07 -13.55
C LYS A 305 2.42 5.46 -14.70
N VAL A 306 3.55 4.84 -14.38
CA VAL A 306 4.35 4.06 -15.32
C VAL A 306 4.41 2.61 -14.87
N CYS A 307 4.56 1.73 -15.86
CA CYS A 307 4.73 0.29 -15.64
C CYS A 307 6.13 -0.12 -16.09
N VAL A 308 6.83 -0.81 -15.22
CA VAL A 308 8.12 -1.46 -15.49
C VAL A 308 7.87 -2.97 -15.50
N GLN A 309 8.28 -3.63 -16.61
CA GLN A 309 8.19 -5.07 -16.77
C GLN A 309 9.61 -5.62 -16.99
N GLY A 310 10.07 -6.48 -16.10
CA GLY A 310 11.40 -7.05 -16.13
C GLY A 310 11.43 -8.45 -15.53
N LYS A 311 12.64 -8.92 -15.26
CA LYS A 311 12.85 -10.23 -14.66
C LYS A 311 13.93 -10.16 -13.57
N ILE A 312 13.82 -11.06 -12.60
CA ILE A 312 14.88 -11.40 -11.66
C ILE A 312 15.20 -12.89 -11.84
N GLY A 313 16.38 -13.21 -12.35
CA GLY A 313 16.66 -14.57 -12.81
C GLY A 313 15.68 -14.98 -13.92
N VAL A 314 14.88 -16.01 -13.68
CA VAL A 314 13.84 -16.49 -14.61
C VAL A 314 12.44 -15.93 -14.30
N HIS A 315 12.26 -15.32 -13.15
CA HIS A 315 10.96 -14.87 -12.62
C HIS A 315 10.59 -13.49 -13.15
N PRO A 316 9.47 -13.35 -13.84
CA PRO A 316 9.00 -12.05 -14.30
C PRO A 316 8.46 -11.21 -13.15
N PHE A 317 8.65 -9.90 -13.23
CA PHE A 317 7.99 -8.94 -12.35
C PHE A 317 7.31 -7.83 -13.15
N VAL A 318 6.29 -7.28 -12.54
CA VAL A 318 5.61 -6.06 -12.97
C VAL A 318 5.65 -5.09 -11.82
N GLN A 319 6.20 -3.91 -12.04
CA GLN A 319 6.19 -2.82 -11.08
C GLN A 319 5.44 -1.63 -11.65
N THR A 320 4.58 -1.02 -10.85
CA THR A 320 4.00 0.29 -11.14
C THR A 320 4.64 1.34 -10.24
N ILE A 321 5.02 2.47 -10.83
CA ILE A 321 5.52 3.66 -10.12
C ILE A 321 4.53 4.77 -10.38
N GLN A 322 4.02 5.38 -9.30
CA GLN A 322 2.98 6.37 -9.34
C GLN A 322 3.43 7.64 -8.64
N LEU A 323 3.27 8.76 -9.33
CA LEU A 323 3.46 10.12 -8.82
C LEU A 323 2.12 10.82 -8.79
N ALA A 324 1.78 11.42 -7.67
CA ALA A 324 0.55 12.21 -7.50
C ALA A 324 0.89 13.67 -7.25
N GLN A 325 0.09 14.58 -7.82
CA GLN A 325 0.29 16.02 -7.65
C GLN A 325 0.19 16.41 -6.17
N GLY A 326 1.16 17.17 -5.68
CA GLY A 326 1.18 17.68 -4.30
C GLY A 326 1.42 16.63 -3.22
N GLU A 327 1.63 15.35 -3.58
CA GLU A 327 1.88 14.28 -2.62
C GLU A 327 3.38 14.08 -2.41
N PRO A 328 3.91 14.28 -1.19
CA PRO A 328 5.33 14.04 -0.88
C PRO A 328 5.63 12.54 -0.74
N ARG A 329 5.15 11.75 -1.68
CA ARG A 329 5.21 10.29 -1.70
C ARG A 329 5.31 9.78 -3.13
N ILE A 330 6.07 8.72 -3.32
CA ILE A 330 6.11 7.93 -4.55
C ILE A 330 5.57 6.56 -4.21
N ASP A 331 4.48 6.16 -4.85
CA ASP A 331 3.89 4.84 -4.63
C ASP A 331 4.49 3.84 -5.61
N MET A 332 5.04 2.74 -5.09
CA MET A 332 5.61 1.65 -5.86
C MET A 332 4.90 0.35 -5.49
N HIS A 333 4.31 -0.30 -6.48
CA HIS A 333 3.67 -1.60 -6.32
C HIS A 333 4.36 -2.62 -7.20
N ILE A 334 4.78 -3.74 -6.61
CA ILE A 334 5.52 -4.81 -7.27
C ILE A 334 4.75 -6.11 -7.18
N LYS A 335 4.63 -6.79 -8.31
CA LYS A 335 4.15 -8.16 -8.41
C LYS A 335 5.24 -9.00 -9.05
N ILE A 336 5.67 -10.05 -8.37
CA ILE A 336 6.65 -11.02 -8.85
C ILE A 336 5.92 -12.36 -9.00
N ASP A 337 6.18 -13.05 -10.09
CA ASP A 337 5.68 -14.39 -10.33
C ASP A 337 6.84 -15.38 -10.09
N TRP A 338 6.83 -15.99 -8.90
CA TRP A 338 7.86 -16.92 -8.42
C TRP A 338 7.62 -18.35 -8.87
#